data_5682dee8d22128f299723faf0f5e6bcc
#
_entry.id   5682dee8d22128f299723faf0f5e6bcc
#
_cell.length_a   1.000
_cell.length_b   1.000
_cell.length_c   1.000
_cell.angle_alpha   90.00
_cell.angle_beta   90.00
_cell.angle_gamma   90.00
#
_symmetry.space_group_name_H-M   'P 1'
#
loop_
_entity.id
_entity.type
_entity.pdbx_description
1 polymer ?
#
loop_
_entity_poly.entity_id
_entity_poly.type
_entity_poly.pdbx_seq_one_letter_code
_entity_poly.pdbx_strand_id
1 'polypeptide(L)' 'MFEKIVNYLAEQMDLNKEDITPDTTFESLGIDSLDTVEMVMDLEDELGVELDLEDKIATVGELVAFIETKL' A
#
# COMPACT_ATOMS: atom_id res chain seq x y z
N MET A 1 6.08 -7.09 7.50
CA MET A 1 5.67 -5.86 6.79
C MET A 1 4.40 -6.03 5.96
N PHE A 2 4.28 -7.13 5.24
CA PHE A 2 3.09 -7.37 4.42
C PHE A 2 1.79 -7.31 5.24
N GLU A 3 1.74 -8.00 6.36
CA GLU A 3 0.55 -8.00 7.22
C GLU A 3 0.17 -6.60 7.69
N LYS A 4 1.17 -5.78 8.02
CA LYS A 4 0.94 -4.43 8.49
C LYS A 4 0.28 -3.59 7.41
N ILE A 5 0.75 -3.71 6.18
CA ILE A 5 0.17 -2.99 5.03
C ILE A 5 -1.23 -3.50 4.74
N VAL A 6 -1.44 -4.82 4.78
CA VAL A 6 -2.76 -5.42 4.55
C VAL A 6 -3.75 -4.93 5.60
N ASN A 7 -3.35 -4.92 6.87
CA ASN A 7 -4.21 -4.43 7.95
C ASN A 7 -4.58 -2.96 7.73
N TYR A 8 -3.61 -2.16 7.33
CA TYR A 8 -3.84 -0.75 7.04
C TYR A 8 -4.85 -0.58 5.90
N LEU A 9 -4.64 -1.28 4.80
CA LEU A 9 -5.54 -1.20 3.65
C LEU A 9 -6.94 -1.66 3.99
N ALA A 10 -7.06 -2.77 4.71
CA ALA A 10 -8.35 -3.31 5.09
C ALA A 10 -9.12 -2.32 5.94
N GLU A 11 -8.44 -1.65 6.86
CA GLU A 11 -9.06 -0.68 7.75
C GLU A 11 -9.43 0.61 7.04
N GLN A 12 -8.52 1.15 6.22
CA GLN A 12 -8.75 2.42 5.55
C GLN A 12 -9.74 2.32 4.39
N MET A 13 -9.73 1.21 3.69
CA MET A 13 -10.57 1.03 2.51
C MET A 13 -11.78 0.12 2.75
N ASP A 14 -11.98 -0.31 3.99
CA ASP A 14 -13.08 -1.19 4.37
C ASP A 14 -13.08 -2.48 3.54
N LEU A 15 -11.91 -3.10 3.46
CA LEU A 15 -11.70 -4.33 2.70
C LEU A 15 -11.48 -5.51 3.62
N ASN A 16 -11.70 -6.71 3.09
CA ASN A 16 -11.39 -7.93 3.81
C ASN A 16 -9.92 -8.30 3.59
N LYS A 17 -9.21 -8.58 4.69
CA LYS A 17 -7.81 -8.99 4.60
C LYS A 17 -7.61 -10.21 3.71
N GLU A 18 -8.58 -11.10 3.71
CA GLU A 18 -8.52 -12.34 2.93
C GLU A 18 -8.50 -12.08 1.43
N ASP A 19 -9.03 -10.95 1.00
CA ASP A 19 -9.08 -10.57 -0.40
C ASP A 19 -7.81 -9.86 -0.87
N ILE A 20 -6.90 -9.56 0.05
CA ILE A 20 -5.67 -8.82 -0.27
C ILE A 20 -4.49 -9.79 -0.29
N THR A 21 -3.89 -9.95 -1.47
CA THR A 21 -2.71 -10.78 -1.68
C THR A 21 -1.59 -9.93 -2.27
N PRO A 22 -0.35 -10.43 -2.30
CA PRO A 22 0.73 -9.67 -2.95
C PRO A 22 0.48 -9.37 -4.42
N ASP A 23 -0.29 -10.23 -5.09
CA ASP A 23 -0.61 -10.05 -6.52
C ASP A 23 -1.81 -9.13 -6.74
N THR A 24 -2.53 -8.77 -5.67
CA THR A 24 -3.70 -7.92 -5.78
C THR A 24 -3.29 -6.53 -6.25
N THR A 25 -3.94 -6.03 -7.30
CA THR A 25 -3.69 -4.69 -7.81
C THR A 25 -4.55 -3.67 -7.06
N PHE A 26 -4.03 -2.46 -6.93
CA PHE A 26 -4.81 -1.39 -6.31
C PHE A 26 -6.05 -1.07 -7.13
N GLU A 27 -5.92 -1.16 -8.45
CA GLU A 27 -7.05 -0.95 -9.34
C GLU A 27 -8.19 -1.95 -9.08
N SER A 28 -7.85 -3.21 -8.82
CA SER A 28 -8.86 -4.24 -8.54
C SER A 28 -9.56 -4.00 -7.20
N LEU A 29 -8.92 -3.27 -6.29
CA LEU A 29 -9.49 -2.89 -5.01
C LEU A 29 -10.33 -1.61 -5.10
N GLY A 30 -10.38 -1.00 -6.26
CA GLY A 30 -11.10 0.26 -6.44
C GLY A 30 -10.32 1.48 -5.96
N ILE A 31 -9.00 1.35 -5.82
CA ILE A 31 -8.14 2.43 -5.37
C ILE A 31 -7.55 3.12 -6.61
N ASP A 32 -7.85 4.40 -6.78
CA ASP A 32 -7.31 5.16 -7.90
C ASP A 32 -5.94 5.77 -7.54
N SER A 33 -5.34 6.47 -8.50
CA SER A 33 -4.00 7.03 -8.30
C SER A 33 -3.95 8.08 -7.19
N LEU A 34 -5.01 8.84 -7.01
CA LEU A 34 -5.07 9.84 -5.93
C LEU A 34 -5.13 9.17 -4.57
N ASP A 35 -5.95 8.13 -4.46
CA ASP A 35 -6.06 7.36 -3.22
C ASP A 35 -4.73 6.69 -2.88
N THR A 36 -4.02 6.20 -3.91
CA THR A 36 -2.72 5.58 -3.72
C THR A 36 -1.71 6.58 -3.15
N VAL A 37 -1.71 7.81 -3.68
CA VAL A 37 -0.82 8.86 -3.20
C VAL A 37 -1.12 9.20 -1.74
N GLU A 38 -2.40 9.36 -1.40
CA GLU A 38 -2.80 9.64 -0.02
C GLU A 38 -2.41 8.52 0.93
N MET A 39 -2.60 7.27 0.51
CA MET A 39 -2.22 6.11 1.29
C MET A 39 -0.72 6.08 1.56
N VAL A 40 0.07 6.39 0.55
CA VAL A 40 1.53 6.41 0.69
C VAL A 40 1.95 7.51 1.65
N MET A 41 1.35 8.69 1.57
CA MET A 41 1.66 9.78 2.48
C MET A 41 1.35 9.40 3.93
N ASP A 42 0.23 8.73 4.16
CA ASP A 42 -0.12 8.25 5.49
C ASP A 42 0.87 7.21 6.00
N LEU A 43 1.32 6.32 5.12
CA LEU A 43 2.31 5.30 5.47
C LEU A 43 3.67 5.93 5.79
N GLU A 44 4.06 6.97 5.06
CA GLU A 44 5.29 7.70 5.36
C GLU A 44 5.26 8.25 6.77
N ASP A 45 4.15 8.85 7.15
CA ASP A 45 3.96 9.40 8.48
C ASP A 45 4.01 8.31 9.55
N GLU A 46 3.30 7.22 9.31
CA GLU A 46 3.19 6.15 10.29
C GLU A 46 4.49 5.39 10.48
N LEU A 47 5.22 5.16 9.41
CA LEU A 47 6.48 4.41 9.44
C LEU A 47 7.70 5.29 9.67
N GLY A 48 7.55 6.59 9.53
CA GLY A 48 8.65 7.53 9.70
C GLY A 48 9.71 7.44 8.62
N VAL A 49 9.32 7.06 7.41
CA VAL A 49 10.24 6.94 6.27
C VAL A 49 9.70 7.74 5.10
N GLU A 50 10.59 8.16 4.21
CA GLU A 50 10.21 8.84 2.99
C GLU A 50 10.00 7.81 1.90
N LEU A 51 8.81 7.80 1.30
CA LEU A 51 8.47 6.92 0.20
C LEU A 51 8.32 7.78 -1.06
N ASP A 52 9.35 7.78 -1.87
CA ASP A 52 9.34 8.55 -3.12
C ASP A 52 8.79 7.66 -4.22
N LEU A 53 7.52 7.84 -4.56
CA LEU A 53 6.86 7.03 -5.57
C LEU A 53 7.14 7.56 -6.97
N GLU A 54 8.36 7.40 -7.42
CA GLU A 54 8.70 7.72 -8.81
C GLU A 54 8.28 6.60 -9.74
N ASP A 55 8.26 5.38 -9.20
CA ASP A 55 7.85 4.20 -9.95
C ASP A 55 6.38 3.90 -9.72
N LYS A 56 5.73 3.38 -10.74
CA LYS A 56 4.34 2.98 -10.63
C LYS A 56 4.24 1.68 -9.85
N ILE A 57 3.63 1.76 -8.70
CA ILE A 57 3.34 0.58 -7.89
C ILE A 57 1.94 0.12 -8.26
N ALA A 58 1.84 -1.06 -8.85
CA ALA A 58 0.57 -1.60 -9.33
C ALA A 58 -0.05 -2.58 -8.35
N THR A 59 0.77 -3.32 -7.61
CA THR A 59 0.28 -4.37 -6.70
C THR A 59 0.67 -4.07 -5.27
N VAL A 60 -0.06 -4.71 -4.35
CA VAL A 60 0.23 -4.61 -2.91
C VAL A 60 1.65 -5.12 -2.61
N GLY A 61 2.04 -6.23 -3.26
CA GLY A 61 3.38 -6.77 -3.08
C GLY A 61 4.48 -5.83 -3.49
N GLU A 62 4.27 -5.10 -4.59
CA GLU A 62 5.24 -4.10 -5.04
C GLU A 62 5.38 -2.96 -4.03
N LEU A 63 4.27 -2.52 -3.45
CA LEU A 63 4.31 -1.50 -2.41
C LEU A 63 5.07 -1.99 -1.19
N VAL A 64 4.79 -3.20 -0.74
CA VAL A 64 5.46 -3.78 0.41
C VAL A 64 6.97 -3.89 0.17
N ALA A 65 7.36 -4.39 -1.00
CA ALA A 65 8.77 -4.50 -1.36
C ALA A 65 9.45 -3.14 -1.38
N PHE A 66 8.79 -2.14 -1.92
CA PHE A 66 9.31 -0.77 -1.97
C PHE A 66 9.54 -0.22 -0.56
N ILE A 67 8.56 -0.40 0.32
CA ILE A 67 8.68 0.07 1.71
C ILE A 67 9.84 -0.64 2.41
N GLU A 68 9.99 -1.94 2.20
CA GLU A 68 11.05 -2.71 2.83
C GLU A 68 12.45 -2.22 2.42
N THR A 69 12.58 -1.68 1.22
CA THR A 69 13.87 -1.13 0.78
C THR A 69 14.22 0.17 1.51
N LYS A 70 13.23 0.82 2.12
CA LYS A 70 13.42 2.09 2.83
C LYS A 70 13.56 1.93 4.33
N LEU A 71 13.31 0.75 4.84
CA LEU A 71 13.44 0.46 6.29
C LEU A 71 14.86 -0.07 6.67
#